data_1a93d36132bacb3b7dbf126d47420f51
#
_entry.id   1a93d36132bacb3b7dbf126d47420f51
#
_cell.length_a   1.000
_cell.length_b   1.000
_cell.length_c   1.000
_cell.angle_alpha   90.00
_cell.angle_beta   90.00
_cell.angle_gamma   90.00
#
_symmetry.space_group_name_H-M   'P 1'
#
loop_
_entity.id
_entity.type
_entity.pdbx_description
1 polymer ?
#
loop_
_entity_poly.entity_id
_entity_poly.type
_entity_poly.pdbx_seq_one_letter_code
_entity_poly.pdbx_strand_id
1 'polypeptide(L)'
;MNSDIKERPEFIFWHPPYWDIIKYSDVMYKASDVQNRYGYDPCKLDLSRIPNWEQFVAAMNYAMMKQFASLEKGGRMAVLMGDIKKRGKLYSMLAEIIKPGTLENIIIKAQHNCFSDNTQYSGSFIPILHEYVMIVRKDTPLLVPVIVAKEIKADIRDMASATWRDVVAAVLEECTEAVTLTYLYEQIEPHKKAQNNKHWREKIRQTLQINPNHFHHTDRGMWVLRRKEA
;
A
#
# COMPACT_ATOMS: atom_id res chain seq x y z
N MET A 1 13.16 20.07 1.35
CA MET A 1 14.36 20.20 0.52
C MET A 1 13.97 20.91 -0.76
N ASN A 2 14.20 22.22 -0.83
CA ASN A 2 14.21 22.95 -2.08
C ASN A 2 15.56 22.65 -2.72
N SER A 3 15.56 21.78 -3.71
CA SER A 3 16.79 21.42 -4.38
C SER A 3 17.00 22.34 -5.58
N ASP A 4 17.76 23.38 -5.35
CA ASP A 4 18.54 23.99 -6.44
C ASP A 4 19.69 23.06 -6.83
N ILE A 5 19.34 21.78 -7.12
CA ILE A 5 20.28 20.82 -7.67
C ILE A 5 20.53 21.26 -9.11
N LYS A 6 21.64 21.95 -9.33
CA LYS A 6 22.07 22.39 -10.66
C LYS A 6 22.31 21.23 -11.63
N GLU A 7 22.71 20.07 -11.09
CA GLU A 7 22.94 18.82 -11.82
C GLU A 7 22.14 17.70 -11.17
N ARG A 8 21.38 16.97 -11.96
CA ARG A 8 20.61 15.83 -11.48
C ARG A 8 21.51 14.60 -11.41
N PRO A 9 21.47 13.81 -10.34
CA PRO A 9 22.29 12.61 -10.23
C PRO A 9 21.79 11.52 -11.21
N GLU A 10 22.72 10.79 -11.79
CA GLU A 10 22.46 9.60 -12.60
C GLU A 10 22.16 8.38 -11.73
N PHE A 11 22.67 8.37 -10.49
CA PHE A 11 22.56 7.26 -9.59
C PHE A 11 22.36 7.72 -8.15
N ILE A 12 21.42 7.07 -7.44
CA ILE A 12 21.21 7.23 -6.01
C ILE A 12 21.30 5.85 -5.35
N PHE A 13 22.19 5.70 -4.37
CA PHE A 13 22.14 4.57 -3.46
C PHE A 13 21.54 5.02 -2.13
N TRP A 14 20.51 4.35 -1.68
CA TRP A 14 19.80 4.68 -0.45
C TRP A 14 19.72 3.48 0.48
N HIS A 15 20.13 3.66 1.74
CA HIS A 15 20.01 2.69 2.80
C HIS A 15 19.18 3.30 3.94
N PRO A 16 17.85 3.16 3.91
CA PRO A 16 16.98 3.68 4.94
C PRO A 16 17.04 2.85 6.23
N PRO A 17 16.53 3.38 7.35
CA PRO A 17 16.38 2.59 8.56
C PRO A 17 15.40 1.44 8.36
N TYR A 18 15.61 0.34 9.07
CA TYR A 18 14.70 -0.80 9.11
C TYR A 18 13.69 -0.59 10.24
N TRP A 19 12.70 0.26 9.98
CA TRP A 19 11.66 0.66 10.93
C TRP A 19 12.27 1.13 12.26
N ASP A 20 11.72 0.64 13.41
CA ASP A 20 12.12 1.05 14.76
C ASP A 20 13.11 0.09 15.45
N ILE A 21 13.82 -0.75 14.66
CA ILE A 21 14.80 -1.71 15.19
C ILE A 21 16.02 -1.00 15.77
N ILE A 22 16.55 -0.03 15.03
CA ILE A 22 17.69 0.79 15.46
C ILE A 22 17.26 2.24 15.41
N LYS A 23 17.35 2.92 16.56
CA LYS A 23 17.14 4.38 16.63
C LYS A 23 18.46 5.07 16.38
N TYR A 24 18.48 5.95 15.39
CA TYR A 24 19.70 6.64 15.00
C TYR A 24 19.92 7.91 15.81
N SER A 25 18.91 8.78 15.93
CA SER A 25 19.01 10.01 16.70
C SER A 25 19.05 9.73 18.22
N ASP A 26 19.96 10.38 18.94
CA ASP A 26 20.30 10.22 20.35
C ASP A 26 20.90 8.85 20.75
N VAL A 27 21.06 7.92 19.81
CA VAL A 27 21.71 6.63 20.03
C VAL A 27 23.03 6.59 19.25
N MET A 28 22.99 6.88 17.95
CA MET A 28 24.18 6.89 17.08
C MET A 28 24.86 8.26 17.03
N TYR A 29 24.11 9.33 17.26
CA TYR A 29 24.60 10.71 17.35
C TYR A 29 23.68 11.55 18.26
N LYS A 30 24.22 12.61 18.86
CA LYS A 30 23.44 13.49 19.71
C LYS A 30 22.57 14.43 18.85
N ALA A 31 21.26 14.40 19.10
CA ALA A 31 20.32 15.27 18.39
C ALA A 31 20.60 16.77 18.61
N SER A 32 21.09 17.15 19.81
CA SER A 32 21.50 18.51 20.12
C SER A 32 22.60 19.04 19.19
N ASP A 33 23.56 18.19 18.82
CA ASP A 33 24.68 18.61 17.97
C ASP A 33 24.21 18.89 16.54
N VAL A 34 23.24 18.10 16.06
CA VAL A 34 22.62 18.32 14.75
C VAL A 34 21.74 19.55 14.76
N GLN A 35 20.95 19.76 15.83
CA GLN A 35 20.11 20.95 15.98
C GLN A 35 20.94 22.23 16.03
N ASN A 36 22.03 22.24 16.77
CA ASN A 36 22.94 23.38 16.85
C ASN A 36 23.64 23.68 15.52
N ARG A 37 23.99 22.64 14.76
CA ARG A 37 24.70 22.79 13.49
C ARG A 37 23.81 23.14 12.31
N TYR A 38 22.60 22.60 12.26
CA TYR A 38 21.71 22.65 11.09
C TYR A 38 20.35 23.30 11.34
N GLY A 39 20.05 23.69 12.59
CA GLY A 39 18.84 24.43 12.96
C GLY A 39 17.54 23.62 12.97
N TYR A 40 17.59 22.28 12.89
CA TYR A 40 16.40 21.43 13.00
C TYR A 40 16.59 20.27 13.98
N ASP A 41 15.49 19.82 14.58
CA ASP A 41 15.47 18.67 15.47
C ASP A 41 15.44 17.35 14.68
N PRO A 42 16.55 16.58 14.64
CA PRO A 42 16.62 15.35 13.87
C PRO A 42 15.68 14.27 14.41
N CYS A 43 15.32 14.29 15.70
CA CYS A 43 14.40 13.30 16.27
C CYS A 43 13.00 13.36 15.64
N LYS A 44 12.59 14.54 15.17
CA LYS A 44 11.30 14.72 14.46
C LYS A 44 11.32 14.21 13.02
N LEU A 45 12.52 14.09 12.43
CA LEU A 45 12.72 13.68 11.03
C LEU A 45 13.29 12.26 10.93
N ASP A 46 13.60 11.63 12.03
CA ASP A 46 14.18 10.29 12.10
C ASP A 46 13.10 9.24 11.88
N LEU A 47 13.13 8.60 10.71
CA LEU A 47 12.18 7.55 10.32
C LEU A 47 12.20 6.36 11.29
N SER A 48 13.33 6.08 11.93
CA SER A 48 13.47 5.00 12.91
C SER A 48 12.67 5.24 14.21
N ARG A 49 12.18 6.46 14.41
CA ARG A 49 11.37 6.84 15.58
C ARG A 49 9.87 6.74 15.34
N ILE A 50 9.44 6.36 14.13
CA ILE A 50 8.03 6.17 13.81
C ILE A 50 7.58 4.78 14.31
N PRO A 51 6.76 4.67 15.37
CA PRO A 51 6.43 3.39 15.99
C PRO A 51 5.39 2.58 15.21
N ASN A 52 4.56 3.25 14.43
CA ASN A 52 3.53 2.62 13.61
C ASN A 52 4.08 2.25 12.24
N TRP A 53 3.88 1.00 11.83
CA TRP A 53 4.39 0.47 10.56
C TRP A 53 3.84 1.20 9.34
N GLU A 54 2.53 1.44 9.31
CA GLU A 54 1.88 2.10 8.19
C GLU A 54 2.37 3.54 8.00
N GLN A 55 2.56 4.26 9.11
CA GLN A 55 3.12 5.62 9.07
C GLN A 55 4.58 5.60 8.64
N PHE A 56 5.36 4.61 9.08
CA PHE A 56 6.72 4.42 8.64
C PHE A 56 6.79 4.17 7.13
N VAL A 57 5.99 3.23 6.59
CA VAL A 57 5.93 2.95 5.15
C VAL A 57 5.51 4.19 4.35
N ALA A 58 4.54 4.95 4.82
CA ALA A 58 4.11 6.19 4.18
C ALA A 58 5.24 7.23 4.13
N ALA A 59 5.96 7.42 5.24
CA ALA A 59 7.09 8.34 5.32
C ALA A 59 8.27 7.89 4.44
N MET A 60 8.53 6.58 4.41
CA MET A 60 9.52 5.97 3.53
C MET A 60 9.19 6.20 2.06
N ASN A 61 7.95 5.95 1.66
CA ASN A 61 7.47 6.17 0.30
C ASN A 61 7.62 7.64 -0.11
N TYR A 62 7.27 8.56 0.79
CA TYR A 62 7.45 10.00 0.55
C TYR A 62 8.92 10.38 0.36
N ALA A 63 9.82 9.90 1.23
CA ALA A 63 11.26 10.16 1.13
C ALA A 63 11.84 9.58 -0.15
N MET A 64 11.43 8.36 -0.52
CA MET A 64 11.86 7.69 -1.73
C MET A 64 11.40 8.43 -2.98
N MET A 65 10.14 8.89 -3.02
CA MET A 65 9.63 9.67 -4.15
C MET A 65 10.39 10.98 -4.34
N LYS A 66 10.73 11.68 -3.26
CA LYS A 66 11.53 12.91 -3.36
C LYS A 66 12.92 12.66 -3.93
N GLN A 67 13.61 11.62 -3.46
CA GLN A 67 14.92 11.27 -3.96
C GLN A 67 14.84 10.82 -5.43
N PHE A 68 13.88 9.97 -5.76
CA PHE A 68 13.67 9.51 -7.13
C PHE A 68 13.33 10.65 -8.09
N ALA A 69 12.58 11.66 -7.63
CA ALA A 69 12.26 12.85 -8.41
C ALA A 69 13.53 13.65 -8.81
N SER A 70 14.56 13.63 -7.97
CA SER A 70 15.82 14.34 -8.23
C SER A 70 16.70 13.68 -9.30
N LEU A 71 16.50 12.38 -9.57
CA LEU A 71 17.24 11.67 -10.63
C LEU A 71 17.00 12.29 -12.01
N GLU A 72 17.99 12.20 -12.87
CA GLU A 72 17.80 12.45 -14.28
C GLU A 72 16.96 11.35 -14.96
N LYS A 73 16.53 11.60 -16.20
CA LYS A 73 15.86 10.59 -17.02
C LYS A 73 16.87 9.48 -17.38
N GLY A 74 16.52 8.22 -17.18
CA GLY A 74 17.39 7.07 -17.36
C GLY A 74 18.22 6.73 -16.11
N GLY A 75 18.27 7.63 -15.12
CA GLY A 75 18.98 7.42 -13.86
C GLY A 75 18.35 6.31 -13.03
N ARG A 76 19.15 5.75 -12.12
CA ARG A 76 18.79 4.59 -11.29
C ARG A 76 18.83 4.91 -9.82
N MET A 77 17.93 4.31 -9.08
CA MET A 77 17.96 4.31 -7.62
C MET A 77 18.08 2.87 -7.12
N ALA A 78 19.12 2.60 -6.36
CA ALA A 78 19.31 1.35 -5.64
C ALA A 78 18.94 1.56 -4.17
N VAL A 79 18.02 0.74 -3.65
CA VAL A 79 17.55 0.82 -2.26
C VAL A 79 17.90 -0.47 -1.54
N LEU A 80 18.82 -0.39 -0.57
CA LEU A 80 19.13 -1.50 0.32
C LEU A 80 18.09 -1.54 1.45
N MET A 81 17.38 -2.64 1.59
CA MET A 81 16.34 -2.83 2.58
C MET A 81 16.25 -4.26 3.08
N GLY A 82 15.74 -4.47 4.28
CA GLY A 82 15.52 -5.79 4.87
C GLY A 82 14.11 -5.93 5.41
N ASP A 83 13.62 -7.16 5.43
CA ASP A 83 12.38 -7.50 6.09
C ASP A 83 12.56 -7.59 7.62
N ILE A 84 11.49 -7.42 8.36
CA ILE A 84 11.52 -7.33 9.82
C ILE A 84 10.54 -8.34 10.40
N LYS A 85 10.99 -9.09 11.42
CA LYS A 85 10.11 -9.90 12.25
C LYS A 85 9.91 -9.25 13.62
N LYS A 86 8.68 -8.99 13.98
CA LYS A 86 8.33 -8.40 15.27
C LYS A 86 7.08 -9.09 15.83
N ARG A 87 7.17 -9.65 17.04
CA ARG A 87 6.07 -10.36 17.71
C ARG A 87 5.43 -11.45 16.84
N GLY A 88 6.25 -12.26 16.16
CA GLY A 88 5.80 -13.35 15.31
C GLY A 88 5.26 -12.96 13.93
N LYS A 89 5.12 -11.65 13.64
CA LYS A 89 4.66 -11.14 12.35
C LYS A 89 5.83 -10.69 11.49
N LEU A 90 5.79 -11.03 10.19
CA LEU A 90 6.70 -10.52 9.16
C LEU A 90 6.18 -9.18 8.62
N TYR A 91 7.05 -8.20 8.56
CA TYR A 91 6.84 -6.91 7.91
C TYR A 91 7.82 -6.80 6.75
N SER A 92 7.32 -6.85 5.53
CA SER A 92 8.16 -6.85 4.33
C SER A 92 8.26 -5.45 3.75
N MET A 93 9.45 -4.86 3.86
CA MET A 93 9.74 -3.57 3.22
C MET A 93 9.67 -3.69 1.70
N LEU A 94 10.19 -4.78 1.13
CA LEU A 94 10.17 -4.99 -0.31
C LEU A 94 8.73 -5.07 -0.88
N ALA A 95 7.81 -5.69 -0.15
CA ALA A 95 6.43 -5.82 -0.59
C ALA A 95 5.63 -4.52 -0.49
N GLU A 96 5.87 -3.73 0.58
CA GLU A 96 5.02 -2.58 0.91
C GLU A 96 5.55 -1.24 0.40
N ILE A 97 6.85 -1.15 0.06
CA ILE A 97 7.42 0.08 -0.49
C ILE A 97 7.05 0.22 -1.97
N ILE A 98 6.77 1.46 -2.37
CA ILE A 98 6.48 1.79 -3.79
C ILE A 98 7.67 1.49 -4.69
N LYS A 99 7.38 1.25 -5.97
CA LYS A 99 8.35 1.15 -7.06
C LYS A 99 8.09 2.33 -8.01
N PRO A 100 8.75 3.49 -7.77
CA PRO A 100 8.37 4.74 -8.43
C PRO A 100 8.71 4.79 -9.93
N GLY A 101 9.47 3.84 -10.43
CA GLY A 101 9.84 3.72 -11.83
C GLY A 101 9.78 2.27 -12.28
N THR A 102 10.47 1.97 -13.39
CA THR A 102 10.61 0.59 -13.84
C THR A 102 11.50 -0.18 -12.89
N LEU A 103 10.97 -1.26 -12.30
CA LEU A 103 11.76 -2.20 -11.50
C LEU A 103 12.67 -2.99 -12.45
N GLU A 104 13.96 -2.73 -12.38
CA GLU A 104 14.96 -3.43 -13.20
C GLU A 104 15.49 -4.70 -12.55
N ASN A 105 15.70 -4.68 -11.23
CA ASN A 105 16.27 -5.82 -10.55
C ASN A 105 15.96 -5.82 -9.05
N ILE A 106 16.01 -7.02 -8.46
CA ILE A 106 16.05 -7.27 -7.01
C ILE A 106 17.23 -8.18 -6.75
N ILE A 107 18.29 -7.63 -6.15
CA ILE A 107 19.48 -8.38 -5.76
C ILE A 107 19.30 -8.87 -4.33
N ILE A 108 19.51 -10.15 -4.10
CA ILE A 108 19.52 -10.72 -2.75
C ILE A 108 20.94 -10.63 -2.21
N LYS A 109 21.11 -9.88 -1.12
CA LYS A 109 22.35 -9.79 -0.37
C LYS A 109 22.28 -10.77 0.80
N ALA A 110 22.92 -11.92 0.68
CA ALA A 110 23.05 -12.86 1.79
C ALA A 110 23.90 -12.23 2.92
N GLN A 111 23.44 -12.41 4.15
CA GLN A 111 24.17 -11.99 5.34
C GLN A 111 24.99 -13.18 5.85
N HIS A 112 26.29 -12.94 6.08
CA HIS A 112 27.21 -13.91 6.67
C HIS A 112 27.81 -13.32 7.95
N ASN A 113 28.04 -14.15 8.95
CA ASN A 113 28.62 -13.75 10.24
C ASN A 113 27.79 -12.64 10.93
N CYS A 114 26.46 -12.63 10.74
CA CYS A 114 25.59 -11.71 11.43
C CYS A 114 25.23 -12.25 12.81
N PHE A 115 24.66 -11.37 13.63
CA PHE A 115 24.21 -11.75 14.99
C PHE A 115 23.23 -12.93 14.99
N SER A 116 22.43 -13.04 13.92
CA SER A 116 21.45 -14.11 13.72
C SER A 116 22.10 -15.48 13.50
N ASP A 117 23.31 -15.55 12.93
CA ASP A 117 24.01 -16.81 12.66
C ASP A 117 24.52 -17.48 13.96
N ASN A 118 24.80 -16.67 14.98
CA ASN A 118 25.34 -17.10 16.26
C ASN A 118 24.27 -17.28 17.34
N THR A 119 23.00 -17.02 17.02
CA THR A 119 21.89 -17.15 17.96
C THR A 119 21.18 -18.48 17.77
N GLN A 120 21.13 -19.29 18.84
CA GLN A 120 20.30 -20.48 18.84
C GLN A 120 18.84 -20.08 19.06
N TYR A 121 18.02 -20.28 18.05
CA TYR A 121 16.57 -20.02 18.14
C TYR A 121 15.85 -21.27 18.63
N SER A 122 15.05 -21.12 19.68
CA SER A 122 14.17 -22.19 20.16
C SER A 122 12.87 -22.21 19.34
N GLY A 123 12.41 -23.42 18.98
CA GLY A 123 11.12 -23.60 18.29
C GLY A 123 11.15 -23.42 16.77
N SER A 124 10.02 -23.04 16.19
CA SER A 124 9.79 -22.92 14.75
C SER A 124 10.18 -21.56 14.16
N PHE A 125 11.07 -20.82 14.81
CA PHE A 125 11.52 -19.52 14.31
C PHE A 125 12.41 -19.67 13.09
N ILE A 126 12.02 -19.07 11.95
CA ILE A 126 12.82 -19.00 10.73
C ILE A 126 13.52 -17.62 10.71
N PRO A 127 14.85 -17.55 10.81
CA PRO A 127 15.59 -16.29 10.79
C PRO A 127 15.55 -15.65 9.40
N ILE A 128 15.73 -14.32 9.35
CA ILE A 128 15.96 -13.58 8.10
C ILE A 128 17.47 -13.48 7.94
N LEU A 129 18.02 -14.09 6.87
CA LEU A 129 19.46 -14.16 6.60
C LEU A 129 19.86 -13.39 5.34
N HIS A 130 19.02 -12.45 4.90
CA HIS A 130 19.27 -11.68 3.69
C HIS A 130 18.68 -10.29 3.77
N GLU A 131 19.20 -9.44 2.92
CA GLU A 131 18.69 -8.11 2.59
C GLU A 131 18.44 -8.04 1.09
N TYR A 132 17.69 -7.04 0.65
CA TYR A 132 17.42 -6.80 -0.76
C TYR A 132 18.07 -5.51 -1.21
N VAL A 133 18.58 -5.48 -2.44
CA VAL A 133 18.86 -4.24 -3.15
C VAL A 133 17.87 -4.16 -4.30
N MET A 134 16.86 -3.33 -4.15
CA MET A 134 15.90 -3.04 -5.20
C MET A 134 16.43 -1.95 -6.12
N ILE A 135 16.46 -2.21 -7.43
CA ILE A 135 16.93 -1.26 -8.43
C ILE A 135 15.75 -0.82 -9.28
N VAL A 136 15.47 0.48 -9.26
CA VAL A 136 14.44 1.12 -10.08
C VAL A 136 15.04 2.18 -10.99
N ARG A 137 14.58 2.23 -12.24
CA ARG A 137 15.02 3.20 -13.24
C ARG A 137 13.94 4.26 -13.50
N LYS A 138 14.38 5.48 -13.70
CA LYS A 138 13.51 6.61 -14.04
C LYS A 138 13.36 6.74 -15.54
N ASP A 139 12.24 6.26 -16.07
CA ASP A 139 11.97 6.28 -17.53
C ASP A 139 11.40 7.61 -18.02
N THR A 140 10.67 8.32 -17.17
CA THR A 140 10.02 9.58 -17.53
C THR A 140 10.52 10.75 -16.70
N PRO A 141 10.66 11.96 -17.27
CA PRO A 141 11.03 13.15 -16.50
C PRO A 141 9.91 13.61 -15.57
N LEU A 142 8.66 13.21 -15.82
CA LEU A 142 7.49 13.61 -15.04
C LEU A 142 7.11 12.48 -14.07
N LEU A 143 7.37 12.69 -12.80
CA LEU A 143 6.77 11.89 -11.74
C LEU A 143 5.45 12.56 -11.36
N VAL A 144 4.37 11.93 -11.74
CA VAL A 144 3.10 12.17 -11.06
C VAL A 144 3.22 11.43 -9.72
N PRO A 145 3.10 12.11 -8.57
CA PRO A 145 3.03 11.44 -7.29
C PRO A 145 1.74 10.59 -7.29
N VAL A 146 1.88 9.32 -7.60
CA VAL A 146 0.82 8.35 -7.34
C VAL A 146 0.86 8.14 -5.84
N ILE A 147 -0.11 8.67 -5.12
CA ILE A 147 -0.42 8.21 -3.78
C ILE A 147 -0.92 6.78 -4.01
N VAL A 148 -0.04 5.81 -3.86
CA VAL A 148 -0.46 4.42 -3.73
C VAL A 148 -1.16 4.38 -2.37
N ALA A 149 -2.47 4.60 -2.40
CA ALA A 149 -3.28 4.25 -1.27
C ALA A 149 -2.97 2.79 -0.99
N LYS A 150 -2.51 2.49 0.23
CA LYS A 150 -2.56 1.13 0.77
C LYS A 150 -3.88 0.54 0.28
N GLU A 151 -3.88 -0.73 -0.19
CA GLU A 151 -5.14 -1.42 -0.43
C GLU A 151 -5.99 -1.32 0.84
N ILE A 152 -6.75 -0.25 0.93
CA ILE A 152 -7.92 -0.23 1.75
C ILE A 152 -8.86 -1.08 0.91
N LYS A 153 -9.08 -2.32 1.32
CA LYS A 153 -10.26 -3.07 0.89
C LYS A 153 -11.45 -2.30 1.44
N ALA A 154 -11.77 -1.20 0.77
CA ALA A 154 -12.99 -0.50 1.02
C ALA A 154 -14.06 -1.31 0.31
N ASP A 155 -14.97 -1.87 1.06
CA ASP A 155 -16.16 -2.45 0.47
C ASP A 155 -16.82 -1.34 -0.36
N ILE A 156 -17.04 -1.59 -1.65
CA ILE A 156 -17.67 -0.61 -2.54
C ILE A 156 -19.01 -0.13 -1.99
N ARG A 157 -19.65 -0.95 -1.16
CA ARG A 157 -20.88 -0.65 -0.43
C ARG A 157 -20.71 0.52 0.56
N ASP A 158 -19.51 0.70 1.11
CA ASP A 158 -19.19 1.77 2.08
C ASP A 158 -18.76 3.08 1.42
N MET A 159 -18.54 3.08 0.10
CA MET A 159 -18.09 4.26 -0.62
C MET A 159 -19.26 5.23 -0.84
N ALA A 160 -19.13 6.47 -0.43
CA ALA A 160 -20.14 7.52 -0.66
C ALA A 160 -20.44 7.75 -2.16
N SER A 161 -19.48 7.47 -3.03
CA SER A 161 -19.59 7.59 -4.49
C SER A 161 -20.20 6.35 -5.18
N ALA A 162 -20.39 5.23 -4.46
CA ALA A 162 -20.96 4.01 -5.05
C ALA A 162 -22.35 4.30 -5.67
N THR A 163 -22.56 3.82 -6.88
CA THR A 163 -23.89 3.87 -7.52
C THR A 163 -24.79 2.75 -6.99
N TRP A 164 -26.09 2.83 -7.22
CA TRP A 164 -27.01 1.72 -6.90
C TRP A 164 -26.65 0.45 -7.65
N ARG A 165 -26.13 0.59 -8.88
CA ARG A 165 -25.65 -0.53 -9.69
C ARG A 165 -24.46 -1.21 -9.01
N ASP A 166 -23.50 -0.44 -8.51
CA ASP A 166 -22.28 -0.98 -7.88
C ASP A 166 -22.63 -1.72 -6.58
N VAL A 167 -23.56 -1.17 -5.78
CA VAL A 167 -24.03 -1.82 -4.54
C VAL A 167 -24.74 -3.14 -4.82
N VAL A 168 -25.64 -3.17 -5.81
CA VAL A 168 -26.36 -4.40 -6.20
C VAL A 168 -25.39 -5.42 -6.81
N ALA A 169 -24.46 -4.97 -7.66
CA ALA A 169 -23.46 -5.84 -8.27
C ALA A 169 -22.57 -6.49 -7.22
N ALA A 170 -22.10 -5.73 -6.22
CA ALA A 170 -21.25 -6.25 -5.15
C ALA A 170 -21.93 -7.36 -4.34
N VAL A 171 -23.23 -7.23 -4.06
CA VAL A 171 -23.98 -8.28 -3.37
C VAL A 171 -24.13 -9.53 -4.25
N LEU A 172 -24.43 -9.35 -5.53
CA LEU A 172 -24.60 -10.46 -6.46
C LEU A 172 -23.27 -11.16 -6.80
N GLU A 173 -22.14 -10.46 -6.70
CA GLU A 173 -20.82 -11.00 -6.94
C GLU A 173 -20.37 -11.99 -5.86
N GLU A 174 -20.83 -11.80 -4.63
CA GLU A 174 -20.64 -12.72 -3.51
C GLU A 174 -21.50 -14.00 -3.64
N CYS A 175 -22.50 -13.99 -4.52
CA CYS A 175 -23.41 -15.12 -4.70
C CYS A 175 -22.96 -16.02 -5.87
N THR A 176 -22.96 -17.33 -5.65
CA THR A 176 -22.66 -18.32 -6.70
C THR A 176 -23.89 -18.67 -7.53
N GLU A 177 -25.08 -18.46 -6.97
CA GLU A 177 -26.38 -18.80 -7.57
C GLU A 177 -27.29 -17.57 -7.65
N ALA A 178 -28.39 -17.71 -8.41
CA ALA A 178 -29.40 -16.65 -8.49
C ALA A 178 -30.10 -16.45 -7.14
N VAL A 179 -30.30 -15.19 -6.75
CA VAL A 179 -30.89 -14.82 -5.46
C VAL A 179 -32.21 -14.06 -5.60
N THR A 180 -33.02 -14.10 -4.56
CA THR A 180 -34.32 -13.42 -4.54
C THR A 180 -34.16 -11.92 -4.30
N LEU A 181 -35.17 -11.13 -4.69
CA LEU A 181 -35.25 -9.71 -4.32
C LEU A 181 -35.24 -9.50 -2.80
N THR A 182 -35.85 -10.39 -2.04
CA THR A 182 -35.86 -10.34 -0.57
C THR A 182 -34.44 -10.43 -0.02
N TYR A 183 -33.65 -11.38 -0.50
CA TYR A 183 -32.24 -11.51 -0.13
C TYR A 183 -31.46 -10.22 -0.43
N LEU A 184 -31.61 -9.65 -1.62
CA LEU A 184 -30.96 -8.38 -1.98
C LEU A 184 -31.36 -7.25 -1.03
N TYR A 185 -32.62 -7.18 -0.62
CA TYR A 185 -33.06 -6.18 0.34
C TYR A 185 -32.39 -6.37 1.70
N GLU A 186 -32.33 -7.58 2.22
CA GLU A 186 -31.69 -7.88 3.50
C GLU A 186 -30.21 -7.51 3.51
N GLN A 187 -29.49 -7.82 2.43
CA GLN A 187 -28.07 -7.50 2.31
C GLN A 187 -27.78 -6.01 2.13
N ILE A 188 -28.70 -5.26 1.49
CA ILE A 188 -28.49 -3.84 1.17
C ILE A 188 -29.08 -2.91 2.25
N GLU A 189 -30.01 -3.37 3.06
CA GLU A 189 -30.67 -2.57 4.10
C GLU A 189 -29.68 -1.88 5.07
N PRO A 190 -28.60 -2.53 5.56
CA PRO A 190 -27.62 -1.88 6.42
C PRO A 190 -26.74 -0.84 5.71
N HIS A 191 -26.78 -0.77 4.39
CA HIS A 191 -25.92 0.14 3.62
C HIS A 191 -26.41 1.60 3.79
N LYS A 192 -25.45 2.54 3.99
CA LYS A 192 -25.72 3.98 4.18
C LYS A 192 -26.64 4.58 3.11
N LYS A 193 -26.52 4.08 1.86
CA LYS A 193 -27.33 4.54 0.74
C LYS A 193 -28.82 4.13 0.87
N ALA A 194 -29.09 2.96 1.46
CA ALA A 194 -30.43 2.51 1.78
C ALA A 194 -30.99 3.30 2.96
N GLN A 195 -30.19 3.50 4.00
CA GLN A 195 -30.60 4.25 5.19
C GLN A 195 -30.96 5.72 4.87
N ASN A 196 -30.31 6.32 3.89
CA ASN A 196 -30.51 7.70 3.46
C ASN A 196 -31.59 7.87 2.38
N ASN A 197 -32.27 6.80 1.97
CA ASN A 197 -33.27 6.85 0.90
C ASN A 197 -34.51 6.01 1.23
N LYS A 198 -35.61 6.64 1.60
CA LYS A 198 -36.87 5.95 1.92
C LYS A 198 -37.45 5.07 0.80
N HIS A 199 -37.01 5.28 -0.44
CA HIS A 199 -37.43 4.53 -1.64
C HIS A 199 -36.31 3.59 -2.16
N TRP A 200 -35.42 3.13 -1.28
CA TRP A 200 -34.28 2.33 -1.68
C TRP A 200 -34.64 0.97 -2.31
N ARG A 201 -35.74 0.34 -1.89
CA ARG A 201 -36.22 -0.92 -2.48
C ARG A 201 -36.67 -0.74 -3.92
N GLU A 202 -37.38 0.36 -4.23
CA GLU A 202 -37.74 0.75 -5.58
C GLU A 202 -36.50 1.03 -6.44
N LYS A 203 -35.48 1.68 -5.86
CA LYS A 203 -34.22 1.94 -6.55
C LYS A 203 -33.46 0.66 -6.90
N ILE A 204 -33.45 -0.34 -6.03
CA ILE A 204 -32.87 -1.64 -6.33
C ILE A 204 -33.60 -2.30 -7.50
N ARG A 205 -34.95 -2.36 -7.46
CA ARG A 205 -35.76 -2.92 -8.57
C ARG A 205 -35.48 -2.18 -9.87
N GLN A 206 -35.52 -0.86 -9.83
CA GLN A 206 -35.24 -0.01 -10.99
C GLN A 206 -33.83 -0.32 -11.55
N THR A 207 -32.82 -0.41 -10.67
CA THR A 207 -31.44 -0.67 -11.06
C THR A 207 -31.29 -2.01 -11.77
N LEU A 208 -31.92 -3.06 -11.26
CA LEU A 208 -31.92 -4.37 -11.88
C LEU A 208 -32.55 -4.34 -13.28
N GLN A 209 -33.67 -3.64 -13.43
CA GLN A 209 -34.42 -3.56 -14.70
C GLN A 209 -33.73 -2.73 -15.77
N ILE A 210 -33.11 -1.59 -15.41
CA ILE A 210 -32.47 -0.69 -16.39
C ILE A 210 -31.05 -1.11 -16.77
N ASN A 211 -30.48 -2.13 -16.12
CA ASN A 211 -29.15 -2.63 -16.41
C ASN A 211 -29.13 -4.11 -16.86
N PRO A 212 -29.85 -4.49 -17.92
CA PRO A 212 -29.96 -5.88 -18.37
C PRO A 212 -28.63 -6.47 -18.85
N ASN A 213 -27.66 -5.62 -19.19
CA ASN A 213 -26.31 -6.05 -19.55
C ASN A 213 -25.46 -6.49 -18.34
N HIS A 214 -25.86 -6.14 -17.13
CA HIS A 214 -25.17 -6.49 -15.89
C HIS A 214 -25.94 -7.52 -15.07
N PHE A 215 -27.27 -7.43 -15.07
CA PHE A 215 -28.13 -8.27 -14.26
C PHE A 215 -29.04 -9.11 -15.13
N HIS A 216 -29.12 -10.39 -14.83
CA HIS A 216 -29.98 -11.31 -15.54
C HIS A 216 -31.07 -11.84 -14.62
N HIS A 217 -32.29 -11.84 -15.12
CA HIS A 217 -33.46 -12.41 -14.46
C HIS A 217 -33.60 -13.87 -14.91
N THR A 218 -33.37 -14.81 -14.01
CA THR A 218 -33.36 -16.25 -14.32
C THR A 218 -34.72 -16.89 -14.16
N ASP A 219 -35.49 -16.48 -13.15
CA ASP A 219 -36.82 -16.97 -12.86
C ASP A 219 -37.60 -15.90 -12.07
N ARG A 220 -38.91 -16.11 -11.80
CA ARG A 220 -39.78 -15.15 -11.13
C ARG A 220 -39.17 -14.63 -9.83
N GLY A 221 -38.67 -13.38 -9.86
CA GLY A 221 -38.05 -12.70 -8.72
C GLY A 221 -36.60 -13.12 -8.40
N MET A 222 -35.98 -13.93 -9.27
CA MET A 222 -34.60 -14.41 -9.11
C MET A 222 -33.64 -13.64 -10.00
N TRP A 223 -32.51 -13.19 -9.44
CA TRP A 223 -31.54 -12.35 -10.11
C TRP A 223 -30.11 -12.86 -9.93
N VAL A 224 -29.29 -12.72 -10.97
CA VAL A 224 -27.85 -13.07 -10.96
C VAL A 224 -27.06 -12.01 -11.70
N LEU A 225 -25.79 -11.87 -11.34
CA LEU A 225 -24.83 -11.05 -12.09
C LEU A 225 -24.48 -11.73 -13.41
N ARG A 226 -24.61 -11.01 -14.52
CA ARG A 226 -24.17 -11.51 -15.83
C ARG A 226 -22.63 -11.45 -15.90
N ARG A 227 -21.98 -12.60 -15.79
CA ARG A 227 -20.55 -12.71 -16.01
C ARG A 227 -20.27 -12.63 -17.50
N LYS A 228 -19.32 -11.79 -17.92
CA LYS A 228 -18.80 -11.86 -19.28
C LYS A 228 -18.06 -13.19 -19.39
N GLU A 229 -18.44 -14.00 -20.36
CA GLU A 229 -17.61 -15.12 -20.75
C GLU A 229 -16.26 -14.57 -21.22
N ALA A 230 -15.15 -15.11 -20.67
CA ALA A 230 -13.78 -14.68 -20.96
C ALA A 230 -13.36 -15.16 -22.35
#